data_ec6d36b305aaf1ff736c21d8b82f7ff9
#
_entry.id   ec6d36b305aaf1ff736c21d8b82f7ff9
#
_cell.length_a   1.000
_cell.length_b   1.000
_cell.length_c   1.000
_cell.angle_alpha   90.00
_cell.angle_beta   90.00
_cell.angle_gamma   90.00
#
_symmetry.space_group_name_H-M   'P 1'
#
loop_
_entity.id
_entity.type
_entity.pdbx_description
1 polymer ?
#
loop_
_entity_poly.entity_id
_entity_poly.type
_entity_poly.pdbx_seq_one_letter_code
_entity_poly.pdbx_strand_id
1 'polypeptide(L)'
;MHKFRQKYIGDKAFYKRYLMLAIPMIIQNAITNLVSFLDNIMVGQLGTEQMSGVAIVNQLIFVYNLAVFGAVSAASIFGAQYFGKGNHKGHMYSFRFKLYAALLVTAIAMTLFITNGTGLISLYLTDTAGNGATEVALAYGKEYLEIVMIGLIPFAVTQAYATNIKETGQTFVPMVASFAAVGSNAVLDFLLIFGIGPIPKLGVAGAAIATVMSRYIETIIVVLWAHKNRDRNRYLEGAYRGIGMPFDEFKTIFIKGLPLMLNELFWAAGMTTVTQCYSVRGLSVIAGLNIATTITNLFNIVFIQLGACISIVVGQYLGAGELEKAKDADNKMIVFSVFCCSVMAAVMLLVGGFFPQIYNTTDEIKSLATSFIAVSAIIMPFCAFTHSSYFTLRSGGKTLVTFLFDSVFTWVIVVPVAFVLAKYTALGIVAVYFLVQATELIKVVIGYFMVKSDVWLVQMV
;
A
#
# COMPACT_ATOMS: atom_id res chain seq x y z
N MET A 1 0.79 33.79 19.34
CA MET A 1 1.38 32.46 19.54
C MET A 1 0.44 31.46 20.21
N HIS A 2 -0.25 31.80 21.32
CA HIS A 2 -1.11 30.83 22.05
C HIS A 2 -2.23 30.23 21.20
N LYS A 3 -2.99 31.02 20.42
CA LYS A 3 -4.05 30.57 19.49
C LYS A 3 -3.51 29.67 18.37
N PHE A 4 -2.32 29.97 17.83
CA PHE A 4 -1.67 29.15 16.80
C PHE A 4 -1.28 27.79 17.37
N ARG A 5 -0.67 27.75 18.55
CA ARG A 5 -0.29 26.52 19.24
C ARG A 5 -1.49 25.62 19.52
N GLN A 6 -2.60 26.17 20.01
CA GLN A 6 -3.83 25.39 20.25
C GLN A 6 -4.43 24.79 19.00
N LYS A 7 -4.33 25.48 17.86
CA LYS A 7 -4.91 25.04 16.58
C LYS A 7 -4.11 23.93 15.90
N TYR A 8 -2.78 23.90 16.04
CA TYR A 8 -1.90 23.03 15.27
C TYR A 8 -1.12 22.02 16.11
N ILE A 9 -1.10 22.18 17.43
CA ILE A 9 -0.39 21.29 18.34
C ILE A 9 -1.39 20.68 19.32
N GLY A 10 -1.47 19.34 19.29
CA GLY A 10 -2.28 18.57 20.21
C GLY A 10 -1.65 18.45 21.61
N ASP A 11 -2.44 18.03 22.56
CA ASP A 11 -1.95 17.66 23.88
C ASP A 11 -1.31 16.25 23.87
N LYS A 12 -0.71 15.87 24.99
CA LYS A 12 -0.06 14.55 25.14
C LYS A 12 -1.06 13.39 24.96
N ALA A 13 -2.30 13.58 25.38
CA ALA A 13 -3.34 12.54 25.27
C ALA A 13 -3.75 12.33 23.80
N PHE A 14 -3.87 13.40 23.02
CA PHE A 14 -4.14 13.36 21.59
C PHE A 14 -3.04 12.58 20.84
N TYR A 15 -1.77 12.94 21.03
CA TYR A 15 -0.68 12.25 20.35
C TYR A 15 -0.52 10.80 20.82
N LYS A 16 -0.75 10.50 22.11
CA LYS A 16 -0.75 9.12 22.59
C LYS A 16 -1.80 8.28 21.86
N ARG A 17 -3.04 8.78 21.71
CA ARG A 17 -4.11 8.10 20.97
C ARG A 17 -3.74 7.91 19.50
N TYR A 18 -3.22 8.94 18.86
CA TYR A 18 -2.82 8.90 17.46
C TYR A 18 -1.69 7.91 17.21
N LEU A 19 -0.64 7.94 18.02
CA LEU A 19 0.50 7.02 17.92
C LEU A 19 0.12 5.57 18.22
N MET A 20 -0.82 5.33 19.14
CA MET A 20 -1.34 3.98 19.39
C MET A 20 -2.05 3.38 18.16
N LEU A 21 -2.58 4.20 17.26
CA LEU A 21 -3.13 3.74 15.99
C LEU A 21 -2.03 3.61 14.92
N ALA A 22 -1.18 4.61 14.80
CA ALA A 22 -0.20 4.73 13.72
C ALA A 22 0.96 3.75 13.85
N ILE A 23 1.54 3.60 15.05
CA ILE A 23 2.72 2.75 15.27
C ILE A 23 2.47 1.30 14.87
N PRO A 24 1.37 0.64 15.29
CA PRO A 24 1.10 -0.72 14.84
C PRO A 24 0.96 -0.83 13.32
N MET A 25 0.36 0.15 12.65
CA MET A 25 0.19 0.15 11.20
C MET A 25 1.54 0.34 10.48
N ILE A 26 2.40 1.21 10.98
CA ILE A 26 3.76 1.41 10.46
C ILE A 26 4.58 0.14 10.62
N ILE A 27 4.59 -0.45 11.82
CA ILE A 27 5.32 -1.68 12.11
C ILE A 27 4.82 -2.83 11.25
N GLN A 28 3.50 -3.00 11.11
CA GLN A 28 2.91 -4.02 10.26
C GLN A 28 3.44 -3.94 8.83
N ASN A 29 3.40 -2.76 8.22
CA ASN A 29 3.84 -2.58 6.83
C ASN A 29 5.36 -2.70 6.68
N ALA A 30 6.14 -2.17 7.63
CA ALA A 30 7.59 -2.31 7.61
C ALA A 30 8.03 -3.78 7.66
N ILE A 31 7.44 -4.56 8.54
CA ILE A 31 7.74 -5.99 8.67
C ILE A 31 7.32 -6.76 7.41
N THR A 32 6.14 -6.50 6.86
CA THR A 32 5.69 -7.14 5.62
C THR A 32 6.67 -6.88 4.46
N ASN A 33 7.16 -5.64 4.33
CA ASN A 33 8.16 -5.32 3.29
C ASN A 33 9.51 -6.01 3.52
N LEU A 34 9.98 -6.07 4.79
CA LEU A 34 11.23 -6.76 5.12
C LEU A 34 11.18 -8.26 4.79
N VAL A 35 10.03 -8.91 5.01
CA VAL A 35 9.90 -10.33 4.71
C VAL A 35 9.77 -10.59 3.23
N SER A 36 9.04 -9.77 2.49
CA SER A 36 9.05 -9.87 1.02
C SER A 36 10.47 -9.76 0.45
N PHE A 37 11.32 -8.98 1.10
CA PHE A 37 12.74 -8.91 0.75
C PHE A 37 13.50 -10.19 1.09
N LEU A 38 13.25 -10.79 2.27
CA LEU A 38 13.85 -12.08 2.67
C LEU A 38 13.40 -13.20 1.74
N ASP A 39 12.12 -13.30 1.40
CA ASP A 39 11.58 -14.28 0.44
C ASP A 39 12.33 -14.21 -0.89
N ASN A 40 12.52 -13.01 -1.42
CA ASN A 40 13.25 -12.81 -2.67
C ASN A 40 14.71 -13.27 -2.57
N ILE A 41 15.38 -13.04 -1.43
CA ILE A 41 16.75 -13.54 -1.19
C ILE A 41 16.76 -15.06 -1.15
N MET A 42 15.82 -15.68 -0.42
CA MET A 42 15.79 -17.14 -0.26
C MET A 42 15.49 -17.85 -1.58
N VAL A 43 14.53 -17.35 -2.35
CA VAL A 43 14.23 -17.85 -3.69
C VAL A 43 15.41 -17.61 -4.64
N GLY A 44 16.10 -16.47 -4.51
CA GLY A 44 17.29 -16.13 -5.30
C GLY A 44 18.44 -17.12 -5.15
N GLN A 45 18.52 -17.84 -4.01
CA GLN A 45 19.53 -18.89 -3.79
C GLN A 45 19.23 -20.20 -4.56
N LEU A 46 18.02 -20.36 -5.11
CA LEU A 46 17.67 -21.53 -5.91
C LEU A 46 18.24 -21.47 -7.32
N GLY A 47 18.37 -20.28 -7.89
CA GLY A 47 18.88 -20.02 -9.23
C GLY A 47 18.18 -18.86 -9.92
N THR A 48 18.78 -18.39 -11.02
CA THR A 48 18.30 -17.18 -11.73
C THR A 48 16.94 -17.41 -12.40
N GLU A 49 16.72 -18.58 -12.99
CA GLU A 49 15.47 -18.92 -13.68
C GLU A 49 14.32 -19.04 -12.68
N GLN A 50 14.56 -19.70 -11.54
CA GLN A 50 13.59 -19.82 -10.43
C GLN A 50 13.20 -18.46 -9.91
N MET A 51 14.20 -17.62 -9.59
CA MET A 51 13.98 -16.27 -9.10
C MET A 51 13.21 -15.41 -10.10
N SER A 52 13.53 -15.51 -11.40
CA SER A 52 12.85 -14.76 -12.46
C SER A 52 11.38 -15.16 -12.58
N GLY A 53 11.08 -16.46 -12.60
CA GLY A 53 9.71 -16.96 -12.64
C GLY A 53 8.87 -16.47 -11.45
N VAL A 54 9.40 -16.58 -10.23
CA VAL A 54 8.73 -16.13 -8.99
C VAL A 54 8.55 -14.62 -8.99
N ALA A 55 9.56 -13.85 -9.41
CA ALA A 55 9.48 -12.39 -9.45
C ALA A 55 8.37 -11.88 -10.38
N ILE A 56 8.20 -12.50 -11.56
CA ILE A 56 7.13 -12.17 -12.49
C ILE A 56 5.77 -12.44 -11.87
N VAL A 57 5.58 -13.59 -11.24
CA VAL A 57 4.31 -13.92 -10.57
C VAL A 57 4.04 -12.96 -9.41
N ASN A 58 5.04 -12.61 -8.62
CA ASN A 58 4.90 -11.62 -7.56
C ASN A 58 4.45 -10.25 -8.09
N GLN A 59 4.87 -9.86 -9.30
CA GLN A 59 4.36 -8.65 -9.96
C GLN A 59 2.87 -8.77 -10.32
N LEU A 60 2.41 -9.93 -10.80
CA LEU A 60 0.99 -10.19 -11.06
C LEU A 60 0.16 -10.15 -9.75
N ILE A 61 0.69 -10.78 -8.69
CA ILE A 61 0.06 -10.75 -7.35
C ILE A 61 0.03 -9.34 -6.77
N PHE A 62 1.04 -8.51 -7.04
CA PHE A 62 1.04 -7.11 -6.62
C PHE A 62 -0.12 -6.32 -7.25
N VAL A 63 -0.40 -6.50 -8.54
CA VAL A 63 -1.55 -5.88 -9.22
C VAL A 63 -2.87 -6.35 -8.59
N TYR A 64 -2.99 -7.65 -8.31
CA TYR A 64 -4.13 -8.20 -7.59
C TYR A 64 -4.29 -7.57 -6.19
N ASN A 65 -3.21 -7.46 -5.42
CA ASN A 65 -3.23 -6.84 -4.09
C ASN A 65 -3.74 -5.39 -4.14
N LEU A 66 -3.30 -4.60 -5.14
CA LEU A 66 -3.78 -3.24 -5.35
C LEU A 66 -5.28 -3.19 -5.69
N ALA A 67 -5.76 -4.12 -6.52
CA ALA A 67 -7.17 -4.21 -6.86
C ALA A 67 -8.04 -4.53 -5.63
N VAL A 68 -7.61 -5.49 -4.80
CA VAL A 68 -8.30 -5.81 -3.53
C VAL A 68 -8.24 -4.63 -2.56
N PHE A 69 -7.08 -3.98 -2.43
CA PHE A 69 -6.93 -2.79 -1.59
C PHE A 69 -7.88 -1.67 -2.04
N GLY A 70 -7.95 -1.39 -3.33
CA GLY A 70 -8.88 -0.41 -3.91
C GLY A 70 -10.34 -0.75 -3.60
N ALA A 71 -10.74 -2.02 -3.80
CA ALA A 71 -12.10 -2.50 -3.55
C ALA A 71 -12.51 -2.36 -2.06
N VAL A 72 -11.64 -2.74 -1.14
CA VAL A 72 -11.86 -2.62 0.31
C VAL A 72 -11.86 -1.17 0.75
N SER A 73 -10.95 -0.38 0.21
CA SER A 73 -10.81 1.05 0.49
C SER A 73 -12.06 1.86 0.16
N ALA A 74 -12.77 1.47 -0.89
CA ALA A 74 -14.02 2.11 -1.31
C ALA A 74 -15.06 2.20 -0.18
N ALA A 75 -15.23 1.12 0.57
CA ALA A 75 -16.20 1.07 1.67
C ALA A 75 -15.62 1.51 3.03
N SER A 76 -14.28 1.65 3.15
CA SER A 76 -13.64 1.99 4.42
C SER A 76 -14.00 3.38 4.93
N ILE A 77 -14.21 4.33 4.02
CA ILE A 77 -14.63 5.69 4.38
C ILE A 77 -16.01 5.69 5.05
N PHE A 78 -16.91 4.82 4.58
CA PHE A 78 -18.23 4.64 5.20
C PHE A 78 -18.12 3.90 6.51
N GLY A 79 -17.30 2.84 6.58
CA GLY A 79 -17.08 2.04 7.79
C GLY A 79 -16.61 2.89 8.96
N ALA A 80 -15.62 3.77 8.76
CA ALA A 80 -15.14 4.70 9.79
C ALA A 80 -16.24 5.67 10.24
N GLN A 81 -17.02 6.24 9.31
CA GLN A 81 -18.12 7.14 9.67
C GLN A 81 -19.27 6.40 10.35
N TYR A 82 -19.71 5.20 9.89
CA TYR A 82 -20.72 4.40 10.57
C TYR A 82 -20.30 4.02 11.99
N PHE A 83 -19.02 3.67 12.17
CA PHE A 83 -18.51 3.39 13.50
C PHE A 83 -18.57 4.63 14.40
N GLY A 84 -18.14 5.80 13.90
CA GLY A 84 -18.20 7.06 14.63
C GLY A 84 -19.63 7.46 15.03
N LYS A 85 -20.61 7.24 14.14
CA LYS A 85 -22.04 7.46 14.40
C LYS A 85 -22.66 6.45 15.38
N GLY A 86 -21.97 5.33 15.67
CA GLY A 86 -22.54 4.22 16.43
C GLY A 86 -23.56 3.39 15.62
N ASN A 87 -23.61 3.54 14.30
CA ASN A 87 -24.51 2.78 13.43
C ASN A 87 -23.91 1.42 13.07
N HIS A 88 -24.10 0.43 13.94
CA HIS A 88 -23.55 -0.91 13.77
C HIS A 88 -24.11 -1.64 12.54
N LYS A 89 -25.36 -1.35 12.14
CA LYS A 89 -25.98 -1.94 10.96
C LYS A 89 -25.37 -1.40 9.66
N GLY A 90 -25.12 -0.09 9.57
CA GLY A 90 -24.41 0.51 8.45
C GLY A 90 -22.96 0.01 8.36
N HIS A 91 -22.28 -0.11 9.52
CA HIS A 91 -20.92 -0.66 9.57
C HIS A 91 -20.90 -2.14 9.12
N MET A 92 -21.93 -2.94 9.45
CA MET A 92 -22.10 -4.29 8.92
C MET A 92 -22.27 -4.30 7.38
N TYR A 93 -23.02 -3.36 6.81
CA TYR A 93 -23.15 -3.26 5.35
C TYR A 93 -21.82 -2.88 4.68
N SER A 94 -21.06 -1.95 5.28
CA SER A 94 -19.71 -1.64 4.82
C SER A 94 -18.79 -2.87 4.84
N PHE A 95 -18.85 -3.69 5.90
CA PHE A 95 -18.10 -4.95 6.00
C PHE A 95 -18.50 -5.95 4.91
N ARG A 96 -19.82 -6.16 4.70
CA ARG A 96 -20.33 -7.04 3.65
C ARG A 96 -19.84 -6.60 2.28
N PHE A 97 -19.93 -5.31 1.98
CA PHE A 97 -19.43 -4.78 0.72
C PHE A 97 -17.94 -5.09 0.52
N LYS A 98 -17.10 -4.83 1.52
CA LYS A 98 -15.66 -5.13 1.46
C LYS A 98 -15.40 -6.60 1.19
N LEU A 99 -16.08 -7.47 1.91
CA LEU A 99 -15.91 -8.91 1.77
C LEU A 99 -16.32 -9.39 0.37
N TYR A 100 -17.50 -8.95 -0.12
CA TYR A 100 -17.99 -9.36 -1.44
C TYR A 100 -17.15 -8.76 -2.58
N ALA A 101 -16.78 -7.49 -2.47
CA ALA A 101 -15.95 -6.84 -3.47
C ALA A 101 -14.55 -7.48 -3.54
N ALA A 102 -13.93 -7.77 -2.39
CA ALA A 102 -12.64 -8.45 -2.35
C ALA A 102 -12.72 -9.88 -2.91
N LEU A 103 -13.77 -10.65 -2.58
CA LEU A 103 -13.99 -11.99 -3.13
C LEU A 103 -14.30 -11.96 -4.63
N LEU A 104 -15.05 -10.96 -5.11
CA LEU A 104 -15.32 -10.78 -6.54
C LEU A 104 -14.03 -10.50 -7.31
N VAL A 105 -13.20 -9.57 -6.82
CA VAL A 105 -11.89 -9.28 -7.42
C VAL A 105 -11.01 -10.53 -7.41
N THR A 106 -11.06 -11.31 -6.33
CA THR A 106 -10.33 -12.59 -6.22
C THR A 106 -10.83 -13.60 -7.25
N ALA A 107 -12.13 -13.75 -7.40
CA ALA A 107 -12.71 -14.67 -8.39
C ALA A 107 -12.32 -14.28 -9.83
N ILE A 108 -12.34 -12.97 -10.15
CA ILE A 108 -11.88 -12.46 -11.45
C ILE A 108 -10.40 -12.76 -11.65
N ALA A 109 -9.55 -12.45 -10.66
CA ALA A 109 -8.11 -12.71 -10.74
C ALA A 109 -7.79 -14.20 -10.89
N MET A 110 -8.43 -15.07 -10.11
CA MET A 110 -8.27 -16.52 -10.22
C MET A 110 -8.69 -17.03 -11.59
N THR A 111 -9.81 -16.54 -12.13
CA THR A 111 -10.26 -16.91 -13.48
C THR A 111 -9.24 -16.50 -14.54
N LEU A 112 -8.70 -15.26 -14.44
CA LEU A 112 -7.66 -14.77 -15.36
C LEU A 112 -6.37 -15.59 -15.24
N PHE A 113 -5.96 -15.95 -14.05
CA PHE A 113 -4.73 -16.74 -13.82
C PHE A 113 -4.89 -18.18 -14.30
N ILE A 114 -6.06 -18.79 -14.11
CA ILE A 114 -6.34 -20.16 -14.59
C ILE A 114 -6.40 -20.19 -16.13
N THR A 115 -7.07 -19.21 -16.75
CA THR A 115 -7.27 -19.22 -18.21
C THR A 115 -6.07 -18.69 -18.99
N ASN A 116 -5.37 -17.68 -18.46
CA ASN A 116 -4.32 -16.95 -19.18
C ASN A 116 -3.00 -16.82 -18.40
N GLY A 117 -2.81 -17.54 -17.30
CA GLY A 117 -1.64 -17.40 -16.43
C GLY A 117 -0.31 -17.58 -17.16
N THR A 118 -0.22 -18.60 -18.01
CA THR A 118 0.96 -18.83 -18.85
C THR A 118 1.23 -17.64 -19.80
N GLY A 119 0.19 -17.12 -20.46
CA GLY A 119 0.29 -15.96 -21.34
C GLY A 119 0.71 -14.69 -20.60
N LEU A 120 0.16 -14.48 -19.40
CA LEU A 120 0.53 -13.32 -18.56
C LEU A 120 2.00 -13.37 -18.10
N ILE A 121 2.50 -14.54 -17.73
CA ILE A 121 3.91 -14.71 -17.37
C ILE A 121 4.80 -14.50 -18.59
N SER A 122 4.44 -15.05 -19.76
CA SER A 122 5.22 -14.93 -20.99
C SER A 122 5.34 -13.50 -21.50
N LEU A 123 4.40 -12.59 -21.19
CA LEU A 123 4.51 -11.16 -21.54
C LEU A 123 5.73 -10.47 -20.92
N TYR A 124 6.24 -10.97 -19.80
CA TYR A 124 7.42 -10.45 -19.12
C TYR A 124 8.72 -11.15 -19.52
N LEU A 125 8.62 -12.28 -20.20
CA LEU A 125 9.77 -13.06 -20.64
C LEU A 125 10.12 -12.67 -22.08
N THR A 126 11.19 -11.90 -22.25
CA THR A 126 11.76 -11.59 -23.58
C THR A 126 12.87 -12.59 -23.89
N ASP A 127 12.80 -13.19 -25.07
CA ASP A 127 13.75 -14.20 -25.52
C ASP A 127 15.08 -13.54 -25.95
N THR A 128 15.84 -13.04 -24.96
CA THR A 128 17.13 -12.40 -25.22
C THR A 128 18.35 -13.34 -25.21
N ALA A 129 18.17 -14.58 -24.76
CA ALA A 129 19.29 -15.50 -24.51
C ALA A 129 19.33 -16.77 -25.39
N GLY A 130 18.24 -17.16 -26.06
CA GLY A 130 18.23 -18.32 -26.98
C GLY A 130 18.56 -19.70 -26.34
N ASN A 131 18.65 -19.78 -25.00
CA ASN A 131 19.22 -20.92 -24.28
C ASN A 131 18.19 -21.79 -23.52
N GLY A 132 16.89 -21.66 -23.79
CA GLY A 132 15.85 -22.39 -23.03
C GLY A 132 15.61 -21.87 -21.61
N ALA A 133 16.35 -20.88 -21.13
CA ALA A 133 16.21 -20.28 -19.80
C ALA A 133 14.81 -19.65 -19.60
N THR A 134 14.24 -19.10 -20.66
CA THR A 134 12.90 -18.52 -20.68
C THR A 134 11.81 -19.59 -20.41
N GLU A 135 11.92 -20.77 -21.01
CA GLU A 135 11.01 -21.89 -20.80
C GLU A 135 11.08 -22.42 -19.36
N VAL A 136 12.30 -22.51 -18.81
CA VAL A 136 12.53 -22.95 -17.43
C VAL A 136 11.95 -21.95 -16.43
N ALA A 137 12.17 -20.64 -16.64
CA ALA A 137 11.58 -19.58 -15.82
C ALA A 137 10.04 -19.58 -15.89
N LEU A 138 9.47 -19.81 -17.08
CA LEU A 138 8.03 -19.93 -17.28
C LEU A 138 7.45 -21.13 -16.52
N ALA A 139 8.12 -22.29 -16.54
CA ALA A 139 7.69 -23.48 -15.82
C ALA A 139 7.66 -23.24 -14.31
N TYR A 140 8.71 -22.64 -13.72
CA TYR A 140 8.73 -22.31 -12.30
C TYR A 140 7.72 -21.22 -11.93
N GLY A 141 7.54 -20.20 -12.78
CA GLY A 141 6.51 -19.18 -12.59
C GLY A 141 5.11 -19.79 -12.58
N LYS A 142 4.84 -20.73 -13.48
CA LYS A 142 3.55 -21.45 -13.52
C LYS A 142 3.33 -22.28 -12.26
N GLU A 143 4.30 -23.09 -11.86
CA GLU A 143 4.25 -23.89 -10.63
C GLU A 143 3.96 -23.01 -9.40
N TYR A 144 4.68 -21.90 -9.28
CA TYR A 144 4.49 -20.95 -8.18
C TYR A 144 3.09 -20.32 -8.22
N LEU A 145 2.61 -19.87 -9.39
CA LEU A 145 1.30 -19.26 -9.56
C LEU A 145 0.17 -20.21 -9.18
N GLU A 146 0.21 -21.46 -9.63
CA GLU A 146 -0.81 -22.48 -9.35
C GLU A 146 -0.98 -22.71 -7.83
N ILE A 147 0.11 -22.71 -7.06
CA ILE A 147 0.06 -22.90 -5.62
C ILE A 147 -0.39 -21.60 -4.92
N VAL A 148 0.20 -20.45 -5.28
CA VAL A 148 -0.08 -19.16 -4.60
C VAL A 148 -1.53 -18.72 -4.80
N MET A 149 -2.19 -19.09 -5.90
CA MET A 149 -3.61 -18.80 -6.12
C MET A 149 -4.50 -19.26 -4.96
N ILE A 150 -4.17 -20.36 -4.29
CA ILE A 150 -4.92 -20.86 -3.12
C ILE A 150 -4.89 -19.83 -1.97
N GLY A 151 -3.82 -19.05 -1.86
CA GLY A 151 -3.64 -17.99 -0.86
C GLY A 151 -4.37 -16.69 -1.14
N LEU A 152 -4.97 -16.51 -2.33
CA LEU A 152 -5.67 -15.28 -2.68
C LEU A 152 -6.98 -15.11 -1.90
N ILE A 153 -7.71 -16.21 -1.66
CA ILE A 153 -8.97 -16.19 -0.91
C ILE A 153 -8.74 -15.76 0.55
N PRO A 154 -7.85 -16.40 1.33
CA PRO A 154 -7.59 -15.95 2.69
C PRO A 154 -7.04 -14.51 2.73
N PHE A 155 -6.24 -14.09 1.77
CA PHE A 155 -5.80 -12.69 1.69
C PHE A 155 -6.98 -11.72 1.57
N ALA A 156 -7.93 -11.97 0.66
CA ALA A 156 -9.12 -11.14 0.48
C ALA A 156 -9.96 -11.04 1.76
N VAL A 157 -10.16 -12.16 2.44
CA VAL A 157 -10.88 -12.22 3.73
C VAL A 157 -10.13 -11.41 4.78
N THR A 158 -8.82 -11.60 4.90
CA THR A 158 -7.99 -10.84 5.85
C THR A 158 -8.10 -9.34 5.62
N GLN A 159 -8.04 -8.88 4.35
CA GLN A 159 -8.14 -7.45 4.05
C GLN A 159 -9.48 -6.84 4.48
N ALA A 160 -10.59 -7.54 4.24
CA ALA A 160 -11.91 -7.08 4.65
C ALA A 160 -12.03 -6.99 6.18
N TYR A 161 -11.59 -8.01 6.92
CA TYR A 161 -11.63 -8.04 8.39
C TYR A 161 -10.67 -7.03 9.02
N ALA A 162 -9.40 -7.05 8.59
CA ALA A 162 -8.36 -6.18 9.15
C ALA A 162 -8.72 -4.70 8.98
N THR A 163 -9.30 -4.33 7.84
CA THR A 163 -9.72 -2.95 7.60
C THR A 163 -10.86 -2.55 8.53
N ASN A 164 -11.87 -3.40 8.72
CA ASN A 164 -12.95 -3.12 9.66
C ASN A 164 -12.46 -3.02 11.11
N ILE A 165 -11.55 -3.90 11.52
CA ILE A 165 -10.93 -3.84 12.86
C ILE A 165 -10.17 -2.52 13.05
N LYS A 166 -9.41 -2.07 12.03
CA LYS A 166 -8.72 -0.78 12.06
C LYS A 166 -9.69 0.40 12.19
N GLU A 167 -10.84 0.36 11.52
CA GLU A 167 -11.89 1.37 11.61
C GLU A 167 -12.51 1.50 13.00
N THR A 168 -12.50 0.42 13.80
CA THR A 168 -12.88 0.47 15.22
C THR A 168 -11.75 1.01 16.14
N GLY A 169 -10.62 1.43 15.55
CA GLY A 169 -9.46 1.92 16.30
C GLY A 169 -8.53 0.83 16.84
N GLN A 170 -8.69 -0.42 16.42
CA GLN A 170 -7.92 -1.56 16.94
C GLN A 170 -6.85 -2.01 15.94
N THR A 171 -5.81 -1.21 15.78
CA THR A 171 -4.73 -1.46 14.82
C THR A 171 -3.71 -2.49 15.30
N PHE A 172 -3.64 -2.76 16.62
CA PHE A 172 -2.71 -3.71 17.21
C PHE A 172 -2.97 -5.16 16.77
N VAL A 173 -4.25 -5.53 16.60
CA VAL A 173 -4.62 -6.91 16.24
C VAL A 173 -4.18 -7.30 14.84
N PRO A 174 -4.47 -6.52 13.77
CA PRO A 174 -3.92 -6.79 12.45
C PRO A 174 -2.39 -6.83 12.43
N MET A 175 -1.72 -5.97 13.21
CA MET A 175 -0.26 -6.00 13.34
C MET A 175 0.23 -7.35 13.90
N VAL A 176 -0.35 -7.83 14.99
CA VAL A 176 0.06 -9.12 15.59
C VAL A 176 -0.22 -10.29 14.63
N ALA A 177 -1.35 -10.27 13.94
CA ALA A 177 -1.67 -11.29 12.94
C ALA A 177 -0.67 -11.31 11.78
N SER A 178 -0.34 -10.14 11.24
CA SER A 178 0.68 -10.03 10.20
C SER A 178 2.07 -10.45 10.71
N PHE A 179 2.42 -10.10 11.95
CA PHE A 179 3.68 -10.53 12.56
C PHE A 179 3.78 -12.05 12.65
N ALA A 180 2.71 -12.71 13.10
CA ALA A 180 2.65 -14.17 13.17
C ALA A 180 2.73 -14.82 11.78
N ALA A 181 2.03 -14.23 10.79
CA ALA A 181 2.08 -14.69 9.40
C ALA A 181 3.49 -14.60 8.82
N VAL A 182 4.12 -13.44 9.00
CA VAL A 182 5.46 -13.15 8.53
C VAL A 182 6.50 -14.06 9.17
N GLY A 183 6.44 -14.21 10.49
CA GLY A 183 7.35 -15.11 11.21
C GLY A 183 7.19 -16.57 10.79
N SER A 184 5.95 -17.04 10.63
CA SER A 184 5.69 -18.38 10.13
C SER A 184 6.10 -18.56 8.66
N ASN A 185 5.90 -17.56 7.81
CA ASN A 185 6.38 -17.59 6.43
C ASN A 185 7.89 -17.76 6.35
N ALA A 186 8.68 -16.91 7.05
CA ALA A 186 10.14 -17.01 7.05
C ALA A 186 10.64 -18.38 7.54
N VAL A 187 10.03 -18.94 8.58
CA VAL A 187 10.38 -20.28 9.09
C VAL A 187 10.02 -21.36 8.07
N LEU A 188 8.81 -21.30 7.50
CA LEU A 188 8.34 -22.28 6.52
C LEU A 188 9.13 -22.20 5.22
N ASP A 189 9.49 -21.02 4.75
CA ASP A 189 10.36 -20.83 3.59
C ASP A 189 11.70 -21.52 3.80
N PHE A 190 12.34 -21.26 4.95
CA PHE A 190 13.62 -21.91 5.27
C PHE A 190 13.52 -23.44 5.29
N LEU A 191 12.45 -23.97 5.87
CA LEU A 191 12.24 -25.42 5.97
C LEU A 191 11.88 -26.07 4.62
N LEU A 192 10.97 -25.45 3.84
CA LEU A 192 10.41 -26.04 2.64
C LEU A 192 11.26 -25.77 1.39
N ILE A 193 11.91 -24.62 1.30
CA ILE A 193 12.78 -24.30 0.16
C ILE A 193 14.02 -25.17 0.17
N PHE A 194 14.69 -25.30 1.34
CA PHE A 194 15.98 -25.96 1.44
C PHE A 194 15.89 -27.44 1.83
N GLY A 195 14.78 -27.84 2.46
CA GLY A 195 14.57 -29.21 2.94
C GLY A 195 15.46 -29.53 4.15
N ILE A 196 14.91 -29.54 5.37
CA ILE A 196 15.69 -29.79 6.59
C ILE A 196 15.10 -30.94 7.34
N GLY A 197 15.99 -31.90 7.72
CA GLY A 197 15.62 -33.11 8.44
C GLY A 197 14.71 -34.02 7.59
N PRO A 198 13.51 -34.38 8.07
CA PRO A 198 12.57 -35.22 7.33
C PRO A 198 11.81 -34.51 6.23
N ILE A 199 11.96 -33.17 6.10
CA ILE A 199 11.22 -32.35 5.13
C ILE A 199 11.97 -32.39 3.80
N PRO A 200 11.31 -32.78 2.69
CA PRO A 200 11.94 -32.79 1.38
C PRO A 200 12.19 -31.36 0.88
N LYS A 201 13.24 -31.18 0.08
CA LYS A 201 13.53 -29.93 -0.59
C LYS A 201 12.48 -29.69 -1.69
N LEU A 202 11.61 -28.71 -1.50
CA LEU A 202 10.55 -28.36 -2.45
C LEU A 202 10.89 -27.14 -3.35
N GLY A 203 11.98 -26.43 -3.06
CA GLY A 203 12.40 -25.29 -3.88
C GLY A 203 11.32 -24.22 -4.04
N VAL A 204 10.97 -23.87 -5.29
CA VAL A 204 9.95 -22.85 -5.62
C VAL A 204 8.57 -23.21 -5.10
N ALA A 205 8.16 -24.48 -5.20
CA ALA A 205 6.89 -24.95 -4.62
C ALA A 205 6.87 -24.76 -3.10
N GLY A 206 8.01 -24.95 -2.43
CA GLY A 206 8.16 -24.71 -0.99
C GLY A 206 7.89 -23.26 -0.60
N ALA A 207 8.42 -22.29 -1.34
CA ALA A 207 8.16 -20.87 -1.14
C ALA A 207 6.67 -20.54 -1.33
N ALA A 208 6.04 -21.07 -2.38
CA ALA A 208 4.62 -20.88 -2.62
C ALA A 208 3.74 -21.43 -1.50
N ILE A 209 4.04 -22.66 -1.01
CA ILE A 209 3.31 -23.29 0.10
C ILE A 209 3.48 -22.48 1.38
N ALA A 210 4.68 -22.02 1.70
CA ALA A 210 4.94 -21.19 2.88
C ALA A 210 4.12 -19.89 2.83
N THR A 211 4.08 -19.22 1.67
CA THR A 211 3.26 -18.03 1.46
C THR A 211 1.77 -18.33 1.66
N VAL A 212 1.25 -19.40 1.11
CA VAL A 212 -0.17 -19.79 1.28
C VAL A 212 -0.47 -20.07 2.76
N MET A 213 0.36 -20.86 3.44
CA MET A 213 0.17 -21.20 4.85
C MET A 213 0.18 -19.95 5.73
N SER A 214 1.10 -19.01 5.50
CA SER A 214 1.16 -17.75 6.24
C SER A 214 -0.09 -16.91 6.07
N ARG A 215 -0.68 -16.86 4.85
CA ARG A 215 -1.96 -16.19 4.60
C ARG A 215 -3.12 -16.82 5.38
N TYR A 216 -3.19 -18.15 5.45
CA TYR A 216 -4.19 -18.83 6.27
C TYR A 216 -3.99 -18.56 7.77
N ILE A 217 -2.77 -18.55 8.27
CA ILE A 217 -2.47 -18.20 9.67
C ILE A 217 -2.95 -16.80 9.98
N GLU A 218 -2.65 -15.82 9.13
CA GLU A 218 -3.12 -14.43 9.29
C GLU A 218 -4.64 -14.33 9.34
N THR A 219 -5.31 -14.99 8.39
CA THR A 219 -6.77 -15.01 8.30
C THR A 219 -7.39 -15.63 9.55
N ILE A 220 -6.89 -16.77 10.00
CA ILE A 220 -7.41 -17.47 11.18
C ILE A 220 -7.29 -16.59 12.42
N ILE A 221 -6.13 -15.94 12.63
CA ILE A 221 -5.93 -15.06 13.79
C ILE A 221 -6.91 -13.89 13.76
N VAL A 222 -7.02 -13.18 12.62
CA VAL A 222 -7.87 -12.00 12.48
C VAL A 222 -9.35 -12.37 12.64
N VAL A 223 -9.80 -13.42 11.95
CA VAL A 223 -11.19 -13.87 11.98
C VAL A 223 -11.58 -14.39 13.37
N LEU A 224 -10.78 -15.28 13.96
CA LEU A 224 -11.07 -15.82 15.31
C LEU A 224 -11.09 -14.71 16.35
N TRP A 225 -10.12 -13.78 16.29
CA TRP A 225 -10.10 -12.66 17.21
C TRP A 225 -11.35 -11.77 17.07
N ALA A 226 -11.75 -11.45 15.85
CA ALA A 226 -12.92 -10.63 15.58
C ALA A 226 -14.21 -11.29 16.14
N HIS A 227 -14.36 -12.59 15.92
CA HIS A 227 -15.52 -13.36 16.41
C HIS A 227 -15.51 -13.58 17.93
N LYS A 228 -14.36 -13.72 18.55
CA LYS A 228 -14.22 -13.82 20.01
C LYS A 228 -14.54 -12.50 20.71
N ASN A 229 -14.27 -11.37 20.06
CA ASN A 229 -14.48 -10.03 20.61
C ASN A 229 -15.66 -9.31 19.92
N ARG A 230 -16.81 -9.96 19.83
CA ARG A 230 -18.01 -9.42 19.15
C ARG A 230 -18.50 -8.11 19.77
N ASP A 231 -18.36 -7.93 21.07
CA ASP A 231 -18.75 -6.72 21.78
C ASP A 231 -18.04 -5.47 21.23
N ARG A 232 -16.81 -5.63 20.77
CA ARG A 232 -16.01 -4.59 20.12
C ARG A 232 -16.26 -4.55 18.60
N ASN A 233 -16.65 -5.68 18.01
CA ASN A 233 -16.84 -5.88 16.58
C ASN A 233 -18.32 -6.12 16.25
N ARG A 234 -19.20 -5.22 16.72
CA ARG A 234 -20.66 -5.35 16.56
C ARG A 234 -21.13 -5.40 15.10
N TYR A 235 -20.31 -4.98 14.15
CA TYR A 235 -20.59 -5.17 12.73
C TYR A 235 -20.72 -6.64 12.31
N LEU A 236 -20.24 -7.58 13.13
CA LEU A 236 -20.42 -9.02 12.90
C LEU A 236 -21.81 -9.53 13.32
N GLU A 237 -22.56 -8.76 14.10
CA GLU A 237 -23.91 -9.13 14.52
C GLU A 237 -24.83 -9.16 13.29
N GLY A 238 -25.21 -10.36 12.87
CA GLY A 238 -26.05 -10.56 11.70
C GLY A 238 -25.31 -10.47 10.35
N ALA A 239 -23.99 -10.27 10.33
CA ALA A 239 -23.21 -10.12 9.09
C ALA A 239 -23.39 -11.29 8.11
N TYR A 240 -23.63 -12.49 8.62
CA TYR A 240 -23.86 -13.73 7.85
C TYR A 240 -25.32 -14.18 7.81
N ARG A 241 -26.23 -13.43 8.48
CA ARG A 241 -27.67 -13.71 8.40
C ARG A 241 -28.27 -13.01 7.19
N GLY A 242 -28.17 -13.64 6.04
CA GLY A 242 -28.61 -13.10 4.74
C GLY A 242 -27.50 -12.40 3.97
N ILE A 243 -27.63 -12.47 2.65
CA ILE A 243 -26.65 -11.93 1.69
C ILE A 243 -26.97 -10.46 1.35
N GLY A 244 -28.18 -9.99 1.68
CA GLY A 244 -28.70 -8.69 1.23
C GLY A 244 -28.07 -7.49 1.92
N MET A 245 -27.83 -6.47 1.08
CA MET A 245 -27.61 -5.09 1.48
C MET A 245 -28.67 -4.24 0.77
N PRO A 246 -29.22 -3.18 1.39
CA PRO A 246 -30.12 -2.27 0.67
C PRO A 246 -29.45 -1.75 -0.60
N PHE A 247 -30.19 -1.75 -1.71
CA PHE A 247 -29.63 -1.36 -3.00
C PHE A 247 -29.08 0.07 -3.01
N ASP A 248 -29.74 0.98 -2.27
CA ASP A 248 -29.29 2.36 -2.16
C ASP A 248 -27.96 2.49 -1.44
N GLU A 249 -27.72 1.71 -0.39
CA GLU A 249 -26.45 1.61 0.32
C GLU A 249 -25.35 1.04 -0.60
N PHE A 250 -25.66 -0.06 -1.28
CA PHE A 250 -24.74 -0.65 -2.25
C PHE A 250 -24.35 0.36 -3.34
N LYS A 251 -25.35 1.00 -3.96
CA LYS A 251 -25.16 2.02 -5.01
C LYS A 251 -24.31 3.17 -4.52
N THR A 252 -24.58 3.66 -3.32
CA THR A 252 -23.85 4.79 -2.73
C THR A 252 -22.38 4.43 -2.48
N ILE A 253 -22.11 3.27 -1.87
CA ILE A 253 -20.74 2.80 -1.62
C ILE A 253 -20.02 2.55 -2.93
N PHE A 254 -20.68 1.93 -3.91
CA PHE A 254 -20.09 1.61 -5.21
C PHE A 254 -19.74 2.88 -6.01
N ILE A 255 -20.68 3.82 -6.16
CA ILE A 255 -20.45 5.05 -6.94
C ILE A 255 -19.35 5.90 -6.31
N LYS A 256 -19.36 6.07 -4.98
CA LYS A 256 -18.33 6.84 -4.28
C LYS A 256 -17.01 6.07 -4.16
N GLY A 257 -17.05 4.74 -4.17
CA GLY A 257 -15.87 3.90 -4.08
C GLY A 257 -15.14 3.68 -5.39
N LEU A 258 -15.86 3.69 -6.51
CA LEU A 258 -15.29 3.44 -7.84
C LEU A 258 -14.09 4.35 -8.18
N PRO A 259 -14.12 5.67 -7.93
CA PRO A 259 -12.95 6.53 -8.16
C PRO A 259 -11.73 6.11 -7.34
N LEU A 260 -11.91 5.60 -6.10
CA LEU A 260 -10.80 5.13 -5.27
C LEU A 260 -10.21 3.82 -5.78
N MET A 261 -11.06 2.91 -6.26
CA MET A 261 -10.58 1.66 -6.90
C MET A 261 -9.75 1.96 -8.13
N LEU A 262 -10.24 2.88 -8.97
CA LEU A 262 -9.52 3.30 -10.17
C LEU A 262 -8.23 4.07 -9.83
N ASN A 263 -8.24 4.85 -8.74
CA ASN A 263 -7.07 5.61 -8.30
C ASN A 263 -5.85 4.72 -8.09
N GLU A 264 -5.98 3.62 -7.37
CA GLU A 264 -4.86 2.73 -7.07
C GLU A 264 -4.24 2.15 -8.35
N LEU A 265 -5.08 1.73 -9.30
CA LEU A 265 -4.62 1.15 -10.58
C LEU A 265 -3.97 2.21 -11.48
N PHE A 266 -4.62 3.36 -11.65
CA PHE A 266 -4.11 4.44 -12.51
C PHE A 266 -2.86 5.08 -11.95
N TRP A 267 -2.77 5.25 -10.62
CA TRP A 267 -1.58 5.72 -9.95
C TRP A 267 -0.40 4.78 -10.18
N ALA A 268 -0.60 3.47 -9.94
CA ALA A 268 0.45 2.47 -10.15
C ALA A 268 0.95 2.43 -11.60
N ALA A 269 0.01 2.45 -12.57
CA ALA A 269 0.35 2.52 -14.00
C ALA A 269 1.12 3.81 -14.34
N GLY A 270 0.70 4.95 -13.77
CA GLY A 270 1.39 6.25 -13.95
C GLY A 270 2.81 6.22 -13.43
N MET A 271 3.03 5.71 -12.21
CA MET A 271 4.37 5.61 -11.61
C MET A 271 5.29 4.65 -12.37
N THR A 272 4.75 3.54 -12.88
CA THR A 272 5.48 2.64 -13.78
C THR A 272 5.90 3.36 -15.06
N THR A 273 5.01 4.16 -15.65
CA THR A 273 5.30 4.96 -16.85
C THR A 273 6.36 6.03 -16.58
N VAL A 274 6.34 6.69 -15.42
CA VAL A 274 7.39 7.64 -14.99
C VAL A 274 8.75 6.93 -14.91
N THR A 275 8.81 5.75 -14.31
CA THR A 275 10.03 4.94 -14.25
C THR A 275 10.53 4.57 -15.65
N GLN A 276 9.63 4.22 -16.55
CA GLN A 276 9.95 3.94 -17.94
C GLN A 276 10.49 5.19 -18.68
N CYS A 277 9.99 6.39 -18.36
CA CYS A 277 10.56 7.62 -18.90
C CYS A 277 12.03 7.80 -18.49
N TYR A 278 12.40 7.45 -17.26
CA TYR A 278 13.80 7.52 -16.81
C TYR A 278 14.69 6.48 -17.49
N SER A 279 14.16 5.32 -17.90
CA SER A 279 14.94 4.26 -18.54
C SER A 279 15.61 4.68 -19.85
N VAL A 280 15.07 5.70 -20.53
CA VAL A 280 15.66 6.28 -21.76
C VAL A 280 17.07 6.84 -21.52
N ARG A 281 17.41 7.17 -20.27
CA ARG A 281 18.72 7.71 -19.88
C ARG A 281 19.80 6.65 -19.57
N GLY A 282 19.46 5.36 -19.71
CA GLY A 282 20.41 4.25 -19.60
C GLY A 282 20.16 3.31 -18.43
N LEU A 283 20.82 2.15 -18.48
CA LEU A 283 20.67 1.09 -17.48
C LEU A 283 21.20 1.48 -16.10
N SER A 284 22.28 2.28 -16.03
CA SER A 284 22.82 2.80 -14.76
C SER A 284 21.79 3.58 -13.97
N VAL A 285 20.91 4.34 -14.66
CA VAL A 285 19.84 5.11 -14.04
C VAL A 285 18.80 4.20 -13.41
N ILE A 286 18.38 3.15 -14.11
CA ILE A 286 17.41 2.19 -13.59
C ILE A 286 17.99 1.43 -12.40
N ALA A 287 19.25 1.01 -12.47
CA ALA A 287 19.92 0.36 -11.35
C ALA A 287 20.01 1.29 -10.12
N GLY A 288 20.37 2.56 -10.32
CA GLY A 288 20.40 3.56 -9.25
C GLY A 288 19.04 3.83 -8.65
N LEU A 289 17.98 3.92 -9.48
CA LEU A 289 16.59 4.08 -9.02
C LEU A 289 16.13 2.87 -8.22
N ASN A 290 16.43 1.65 -8.64
CA ASN A 290 16.04 0.44 -7.91
C ASN A 290 16.66 0.39 -6.51
N ILE A 291 17.94 0.76 -6.39
CA ILE A 291 18.60 0.88 -5.08
C ILE A 291 17.92 1.97 -4.24
N ALA A 292 17.68 3.14 -4.81
CA ALA A 292 17.06 4.26 -4.11
C ALA A 292 15.62 3.93 -3.66
N THR A 293 14.81 3.35 -4.53
CA THR A 293 13.41 3.00 -4.21
C THR A 293 13.30 1.95 -3.11
N THR A 294 14.25 1.05 -2.99
CA THR A 294 14.27 0.04 -1.93
C THR A 294 14.27 0.69 -0.55
N ILE A 295 15.14 1.66 -0.31
CA ILE A 295 15.18 2.35 0.98
C ILE A 295 14.07 3.41 1.10
N THR A 296 13.78 4.17 0.05
CA THR A 296 12.75 5.23 0.12
C THR A 296 11.36 4.64 0.39
N ASN A 297 11.02 3.48 -0.16
CA ASN A 297 9.77 2.80 0.13
C ASN A 297 9.61 2.46 1.61
N LEU A 298 10.69 2.06 2.29
CA LEU A 298 10.65 1.79 3.73
C LEU A 298 10.33 3.05 4.53
N PHE A 299 10.92 4.19 4.16
CA PHE A 299 10.64 5.48 4.80
C PHE A 299 9.25 6.02 4.45
N ASN A 300 8.78 5.81 3.23
CA ASN A 300 7.47 6.26 2.76
C ASN A 300 6.30 5.59 3.51
N ILE A 301 6.50 4.40 4.08
CA ILE A 301 5.50 3.74 4.93
C ILE A 301 5.01 4.69 6.03
N VAL A 302 5.88 5.52 6.59
CA VAL A 302 5.55 6.41 7.71
C VAL A 302 4.43 7.37 7.33
N PHE A 303 4.59 8.15 6.25
CA PHE A 303 3.56 9.12 5.88
C PHE A 303 2.30 8.46 5.31
N ILE A 304 2.43 7.31 4.64
CA ILE A 304 1.28 6.57 4.13
C ILE A 304 0.39 6.11 5.30
N GLN A 305 0.99 5.54 6.35
CA GLN A 305 0.23 5.04 7.50
C GLN A 305 -0.27 6.17 8.41
N LEU A 306 0.47 7.27 8.55
CA LEU A 306 -0.02 8.46 9.23
C LEU A 306 -1.24 9.05 8.52
N GLY A 307 -1.22 9.11 7.19
CA GLY A 307 -2.37 9.51 6.37
C GLY A 307 -3.56 8.56 6.54
N ALA A 308 -3.34 7.24 6.51
CA ALA A 308 -4.40 6.27 6.74
C ALA A 308 -5.05 6.43 8.12
N CYS A 309 -4.28 6.77 9.16
CA CYS A 309 -4.81 7.10 10.47
C CYS A 309 -5.70 8.36 10.47
N ILE A 310 -5.36 9.38 9.66
CA ILE A 310 -6.22 10.55 9.45
C ILE A 310 -7.60 10.10 8.98
N SER A 311 -7.65 9.24 7.94
CA SER A 311 -8.91 8.74 7.40
C SER A 311 -9.77 8.03 8.46
N ILE A 312 -9.16 7.30 9.37
CA ILE A 312 -9.88 6.61 10.46
C ILE A 312 -10.41 7.61 11.48
N VAL A 313 -9.51 8.43 12.05
CA VAL A 313 -9.87 9.34 13.17
C VAL A 313 -10.82 10.43 12.71
N VAL A 314 -10.52 11.08 11.60
CA VAL A 314 -11.38 12.12 11.02
C VAL A 314 -12.71 11.53 10.56
N GLY A 315 -12.69 10.36 9.91
CA GLY A 315 -13.90 9.64 9.51
C GLY A 315 -14.83 9.35 10.71
N GLN A 316 -14.27 8.93 11.85
CA GLN A 316 -15.04 8.71 13.08
C GLN A 316 -15.70 10.00 13.59
N TYR A 317 -14.97 11.14 13.64
CA TYR A 317 -15.53 12.42 14.06
C TYR A 317 -16.61 12.93 13.08
N LEU A 318 -16.38 12.79 11.77
CA LEU A 318 -17.38 13.15 10.76
C LEU A 318 -18.65 12.32 10.90
N GLY A 319 -18.51 11.01 11.13
CA GLY A 319 -19.65 10.11 11.38
C GLY A 319 -20.42 10.45 12.65
N ALA A 320 -19.73 10.86 13.71
CA ALA A 320 -20.34 11.32 14.94
C ALA A 320 -21.03 12.69 14.83
N GLY A 321 -20.86 13.40 13.70
CA GLY A 321 -21.36 14.77 13.52
C GLY A 321 -20.53 15.84 14.22
N GLU A 322 -19.35 15.49 14.75
CA GLU A 322 -18.45 16.38 15.49
C GLU A 322 -17.49 17.10 14.54
N LEU A 323 -18.03 17.94 13.64
CA LEU A 323 -17.29 18.57 12.53
C LEU A 323 -16.10 19.43 13.02
N GLU A 324 -16.30 20.21 14.09
CA GLU A 324 -15.23 21.04 14.65
C GLU A 324 -14.07 20.21 15.23
N LYS A 325 -14.39 19.06 15.88
CA LYS A 325 -13.37 18.15 16.37
C LYS A 325 -12.66 17.44 15.21
N ALA A 326 -13.38 17.11 14.13
CA ALA A 326 -12.80 16.56 12.91
C ALA A 326 -11.75 17.52 12.34
N LYS A 327 -12.10 18.81 12.21
CA LYS A 327 -11.22 19.86 11.70
C LYS A 327 -10.00 20.12 12.61
N ASP A 328 -10.23 20.16 13.92
CA ASP A 328 -9.17 20.34 14.92
C ASP A 328 -8.19 19.15 14.89
N ALA A 329 -8.70 17.93 14.89
CA ALA A 329 -7.89 16.72 14.80
C ALA A 329 -7.09 16.66 13.50
N ASP A 330 -7.72 16.94 12.35
CA ASP A 330 -7.09 16.92 11.04
C ASP A 330 -5.90 17.87 10.96
N ASN A 331 -6.07 19.13 11.36
CA ASN A 331 -5.00 20.12 11.38
C ASN A 331 -3.79 19.65 12.22
N LYS A 332 -4.04 19.08 13.41
CA LYS A 332 -3.00 18.58 14.31
C LYS A 332 -2.30 17.35 13.74
N MET A 333 -3.05 16.45 13.09
CA MET A 333 -2.51 15.23 12.51
C MET A 333 -1.66 15.53 11.27
N ILE A 334 -2.10 16.45 10.40
CA ILE A 334 -1.32 16.89 9.23
C ILE A 334 0.02 17.49 9.67
N VAL A 335 0.00 18.44 10.63
CA VAL A 335 1.24 19.07 11.13
C VAL A 335 2.17 18.04 11.75
N PHE A 336 1.62 17.10 12.53
CA PHE A 336 2.41 16.03 13.14
C PHE A 336 2.99 15.09 12.09
N SER A 337 2.24 14.74 11.04
CA SER A 337 2.71 13.90 9.93
C SER A 337 3.90 14.57 9.22
N VAL A 338 3.78 15.86 8.88
CA VAL A 338 4.86 16.62 8.24
C VAL A 338 6.09 16.70 9.16
N PHE A 339 5.89 16.92 10.45
CA PHE A 339 6.99 16.95 11.43
C PHE A 339 7.71 15.59 11.51
N CYS A 340 6.98 14.50 11.69
CA CYS A 340 7.58 13.16 11.74
C CYS A 340 8.35 12.85 10.46
N CYS A 341 7.78 13.17 9.31
CA CYS A 341 8.43 12.91 8.03
C CYS A 341 9.62 13.83 7.77
N SER A 342 9.64 15.03 8.32
CA SER A 342 10.85 15.88 8.30
C SER A 342 12.00 15.26 9.11
N VAL A 343 11.69 14.68 10.27
CA VAL A 343 12.68 13.93 11.06
C VAL A 343 13.16 12.69 10.30
N MET A 344 12.24 11.93 9.71
CA MET A 344 12.58 10.75 8.90
C MET A 344 13.38 11.11 7.65
N ALA A 345 13.09 12.25 7.02
CA ALA A 345 13.87 12.77 5.90
C ALA A 345 15.32 13.08 6.30
N ALA A 346 15.53 13.69 7.47
CA ALA A 346 16.87 13.93 8.02
C ALA A 346 17.62 12.60 8.27
N VAL A 347 16.94 11.60 8.85
CA VAL A 347 17.50 10.26 9.03
C VAL A 347 17.85 9.62 7.68
N MET A 348 16.94 9.74 6.70
CA MET A 348 17.15 9.18 5.35
C MET A 348 18.36 9.83 4.65
N LEU A 349 18.58 11.14 4.83
CA LEU A 349 19.77 11.83 4.33
C LEU A 349 21.06 11.29 4.97
N LEU A 350 21.03 11.01 6.27
CA LEU A 350 22.21 10.48 6.99
C LEU A 350 22.54 9.04 6.55
N VAL A 351 21.53 8.21 6.38
CA VAL A 351 21.70 6.78 6.00
C VAL A 351 21.90 6.63 4.49
N GLY A 352 21.35 7.54 3.68
CA GLY A 352 21.33 7.45 2.22
C GLY A 352 22.70 7.36 1.55
N GLY A 353 23.74 7.92 2.16
CA GLY A 353 25.11 7.80 1.67
C GLY A 353 25.75 6.42 1.91
N PHE A 354 25.30 5.69 2.94
CA PHE A 354 25.83 4.37 3.30
C PHE A 354 25.09 3.25 2.60
N PHE A 355 23.78 3.38 2.41
CA PHE A 355 22.95 2.31 1.88
C PHE A 355 23.39 1.78 0.51
N PRO A 356 23.70 2.62 -0.51
CA PRO A 356 24.18 2.14 -1.79
C PRO A 356 25.53 1.40 -1.74
N GLN A 357 26.33 1.62 -0.67
CA GLN A 357 27.63 0.94 -0.52
C GLN A 357 27.49 -0.56 -0.24
N ILE A 358 26.33 -1.00 0.25
CA ILE A 358 26.04 -2.41 0.51
C ILE A 358 25.96 -3.21 -0.80
N TYR A 359 25.66 -2.54 -1.93
CA TYR A 359 25.50 -3.18 -3.22
C TYR A 359 26.84 -3.32 -3.94
N ASN A 360 27.06 -4.50 -4.52
CA ASN A 360 28.24 -4.76 -5.35
C ASN A 360 27.98 -4.26 -6.79
N THR A 361 28.18 -2.96 -7.01
CA THR A 361 27.95 -2.29 -8.29
C THR A 361 28.96 -1.16 -8.51
N THR A 362 28.91 -0.50 -9.66
CA THR A 362 29.83 0.58 -10.01
C THR A 362 29.62 1.83 -9.14
N ASP A 363 30.69 2.61 -8.95
CA ASP A 363 30.62 3.85 -8.17
C ASP A 363 29.67 4.89 -8.78
N GLU A 364 29.51 4.87 -10.11
CA GLU A 364 28.53 5.69 -10.82
C GLU A 364 27.10 5.38 -10.34
N ILE A 365 26.73 4.10 -10.32
CA ILE A 365 25.39 3.66 -9.88
C ILE A 365 25.15 3.99 -8.40
N LYS A 366 26.18 3.81 -7.55
CA LYS A 366 26.12 4.18 -6.13
C LYS A 366 25.91 5.68 -5.94
N SER A 367 26.61 6.50 -6.70
CA SER A 367 26.48 7.95 -6.69
C SER A 367 25.09 8.40 -7.15
N LEU A 368 24.57 7.82 -8.22
CA LEU A 368 23.21 8.08 -8.70
C LEU A 368 22.17 7.69 -7.64
N ALA A 369 22.29 6.50 -7.04
CA ALA A 369 21.37 6.04 -5.98
C ALA A 369 21.40 6.99 -4.78
N THR A 370 22.56 7.40 -4.31
CA THR A 370 22.73 8.39 -3.23
C THR A 370 22.02 9.70 -3.56
N SER A 371 22.20 10.19 -4.79
CA SER A 371 21.55 11.43 -5.26
C SER A 371 20.03 11.31 -5.31
N PHE A 372 19.51 10.19 -5.80
CA PHE A 372 18.06 9.94 -5.83
C PHE A 372 17.46 9.82 -4.42
N ILE A 373 18.17 9.17 -3.49
CA ILE A 373 17.76 9.09 -2.07
C ILE A 373 17.72 10.50 -1.47
N ALA A 374 18.73 11.34 -1.72
CA ALA A 374 18.77 12.70 -1.21
C ALA A 374 17.61 13.55 -1.74
N VAL A 375 17.30 13.46 -3.03
CA VAL A 375 16.15 14.15 -3.63
C VAL A 375 14.85 13.67 -2.98
N SER A 376 14.66 12.36 -2.85
CA SER A 376 13.46 11.79 -2.21
C SER A 376 13.31 12.24 -0.76
N ALA A 377 14.41 12.33 -0.02
CA ALA A 377 14.41 12.81 1.36
C ALA A 377 13.96 14.29 1.45
N ILE A 378 14.46 15.15 0.57
CA ILE A 378 14.07 16.57 0.53
C ILE A 378 12.57 16.73 0.24
N ILE A 379 12.03 15.91 -0.64
CA ILE A 379 10.61 15.97 -1.05
C ILE A 379 9.68 15.29 -0.04
N MET A 380 10.17 14.37 0.78
CA MET A 380 9.36 13.56 1.71
C MET A 380 8.41 14.36 2.63
N PRO A 381 8.77 15.51 3.24
CA PRO A 381 7.83 16.30 4.04
C PRO A 381 6.65 16.84 3.22
N PHE A 382 6.88 17.17 1.95
CA PHE A 382 5.83 17.62 1.03
C PHE A 382 4.90 16.46 0.65
N CYS A 383 5.46 15.27 0.40
CA CYS A 383 4.68 14.05 0.21
C CYS A 383 3.82 13.74 1.45
N ALA A 384 4.34 13.95 2.65
CA ALA A 384 3.58 13.75 3.88
C ALA A 384 2.37 14.69 3.96
N PHE A 385 2.51 15.94 3.55
CA PHE A 385 1.40 16.89 3.50
C PHE A 385 0.37 16.50 2.44
N THR A 386 0.79 16.16 1.23
CA THR A 386 -0.13 15.81 0.13
C THR A 386 -0.87 14.50 0.40
N HIS A 387 -0.21 13.49 0.98
CA HIS A 387 -0.87 12.26 1.41
C HIS A 387 -1.86 12.50 2.56
N SER A 388 -1.50 13.34 3.53
CA SER A 388 -2.43 13.73 4.59
C SER A 388 -3.66 14.43 4.00
N SER A 389 -3.47 15.37 3.09
CA SER A 389 -4.56 16.07 2.39
C SER A 389 -5.44 15.11 1.57
N TYR A 390 -4.82 14.15 0.88
CA TYR A 390 -5.53 13.09 0.17
C TYR A 390 -6.45 12.28 1.10
N PHE A 391 -5.95 11.84 2.25
CA PHE A 391 -6.74 11.07 3.21
C PHE A 391 -7.80 11.91 3.92
N THR A 392 -7.56 13.20 4.15
CA THR A 392 -8.56 14.16 4.65
C THR A 392 -9.74 14.28 3.68
N LEU A 393 -9.48 14.56 2.40
CA LEU A 393 -10.50 14.66 1.37
C LEU A 393 -11.29 13.35 1.22
N ARG A 394 -10.59 12.25 1.27
CA ARG A 394 -11.14 10.90 1.19
C ARG A 394 -12.08 10.61 2.36
N SER A 395 -11.73 10.99 3.60
CA SER A 395 -12.56 10.77 4.79
C SER A 395 -13.93 11.46 4.71
N GLY A 396 -14.01 12.59 4.03
CA GLY A 396 -15.25 13.31 3.72
C GLY A 396 -15.97 12.86 2.44
N GLY A 397 -15.56 11.73 1.86
CA GLY A 397 -16.22 11.16 0.67
C GLY A 397 -16.01 11.92 -0.64
N LYS A 398 -15.00 12.80 -0.72
CA LYS A 398 -14.64 13.53 -1.94
C LYS A 398 -13.77 12.67 -2.88
N THR A 399 -14.24 11.47 -3.16
CA THR A 399 -13.46 10.43 -3.85
C THR A 399 -13.10 10.75 -5.29
N LEU A 400 -13.99 11.44 -6.02
CA LEU A 400 -13.67 11.94 -7.36
C LEU A 400 -12.58 13.01 -7.30
N VAL A 401 -12.63 13.88 -6.30
CA VAL A 401 -11.63 14.92 -6.10
C VAL A 401 -10.27 14.29 -5.74
N THR A 402 -10.25 13.25 -4.90
CA THR A 402 -9.01 12.53 -4.59
C THR A 402 -8.43 11.82 -5.80
N PHE A 403 -9.27 11.23 -6.66
CA PHE A 403 -8.84 10.65 -7.92
C PHE A 403 -8.20 11.68 -8.87
N LEU A 404 -8.82 12.86 -9.00
CA LEU A 404 -8.27 13.97 -9.80
C LEU A 404 -6.95 14.49 -9.21
N PHE A 405 -6.90 14.63 -7.89
CA PHE A 405 -5.74 15.14 -7.15
C PHE A 405 -4.53 14.20 -7.23
N ASP A 406 -4.74 12.91 -7.34
CA ASP A 406 -3.66 11.93 -7.31
C ASP A 406 -3.41 11.31 -8.70
N SER A 407 -4.30 10.46 -9.21
CA SER A 407 -4.07 9.74 -10.46
C SER A 407 -4.10 10.65 -11.69
N VAL A 408 -5.12 11.50 -11.82
CA VAL A 408 -5.20 12.39 -13.00
C VAL A 408 -4.05 13.38 -13.00
N PHE A 409 -3.66 13.92 -11.85
CA PHE A 409 -2.47 14.76 -11.74
C PHE A 409 -1.21 14.03 -12.19
N THR A 410 -1.04 12.76 -11.78
CA THR A 410 0.10 11.94 -12.21
C THR A 410 0.15 11.80 -13.73
N TRP A 411 -0.97 11.49 -14.38
CA TRP A 411 -1.02 11.30 -15.84
C TRP A 411 -0.95 12.61 -16.64
N VAL A 412 -1.51 13.70 -16.12
CA VAL A 412 -1.59 14.98 -16.86
C VAL A 412 -0.35 15.85 -16.61
N ILE A 413 0.28 15.75 -15.45
CA ILE A 413 1.41 16.59 -15.07
C ILE A 413 2.71 15.77 -14.95
N VAL A 414 2.74 14.77 -14.06
CA VAL A 414 3.99 14.09 -13.70
C VAL A 414 4.56 13.30 -14.87
N VAL A 415 3.74 12.49 -15.55
CA VAL A 415 4.16 11.68 -16.70
C VAL A 415 4.64 12.55 -17.88
N PRO A 416 3.90 13.60 -18.34
CA PRO A 416 4.38 14.48 -19.40
C PRO A 416 5.66 15.23 -19.01
N VAL A 417 5.76 15.73 -17.79
CA VAL A 417 6.99 16.40 -17.31
C VAL A 417 8.17 15.42 -17.32
N ALA A 418 8.00 14.21 -16.80
CA ALA A 418 9.03 13.18 -16.82
C ALA A 418 9.47 12.83 -18.27
N PHE A 419 8.49 12.64 -19.16
CA PHE A 419 8.75 12.31 -20.56
C PHE A 419 9.51 13.43 -21.28
N VAL A 420 9.05 14.67 -21.16
CA VAL A 420 9.69 15.82 -21.82
C VAL A 420 11.10 16.06 -21.29
N LEU A 421 11.27 16.06 -19.96
CA LEU A 421 12.57 16.30 -19.35
C LEU A 421 13.57 15.18 -19.63
N ALA A 422 13.10 13.91 -19.57
CA ALA A 422 13.99 12.78 -19.83
C ALA A 422 14.40 12.68 -21.30
N LYS A 423 13.51 12.96 -22.25
CA LYS A 423 13.75 12.71 -23.68
C LYS A 423 14.29 13.92 -24.43
N TYR A 424 13.81 15.13 -24.12
CA TYR A 424 14.05 16.32 -24.95
C TYR A 424 14.95 17.38 -24.30
N THR A 425 15.49 17.12 -23.10
CA THR A 425 16.44 18.06 -22.47
C THR A 425 17.82 17.46 -22.30
N ALA A 426 18.84 18.31 -22.23
CA ALA A 426 20.22 17.92 -21.93
C ALA A 426 20.52 17.91 -20.41
N LEU A 427 19.51 18.05 -19.56
CA LEU A 427 19.68 18.05 -18.11
C LEU A 427 20.21 16.69 -17.61
N GLY A 428 21.10 16.70 -16.64
CA GLY A 428 21.54 15.50 -15.95
C GLY A 428 20.35 14.79 -15.27
N ILE A 429 20.39 13.46 -15.21
CA ILE A 429 19.24 12.65 -14.73
C ILE A 429 18.83 12.99 -13.30
N VAL A 430 19.75 13.39 -12.43
CA VAL A 430 19.44 13.80 -11.05
C VAL A 430 18.59 15.08 -11.04
N ALA A 431 18.91 16.04 -11.94
CA ALA A 431 18.11 17.26 -12.09
C ALA A 431 16.73 16.94 -12.67
N VAL A 432 16.63 16.04 -13.65
CA VAL A 432 15.35 15.55 -14.19
C VAL A 432 14.52 14.92 -13.08
N TYR A 433 15.10 14.02 -12.29
CA TYR A 433 14.43 13.36 -11.16
C TYR A 433 13.94 14.38 -10.13
N PHE A 434 14.78 15.36 -9.76
CA PHE A 434 14.40 16.43 -8.84
C PHE A 434 13.22 17.26 -9.37
N LEU A 435 13.25 17.70 -10.64
CA LEU A 435 12.16 18.50 -11.22
C LEU A 435 10.85 17.73 -11.31
N VAL A 436 10.91 16.44 -11.63
CA VAL A 436 9.72 15.57 -11.64
C VAL A 436 9.16 15.42 -10.23
N GLN A 437 10.00 15.15 -9.23
CA GLN A 437 9.56 15.07 -7.83
C GLN A 437 9.08 16.43 -7.31
N ALA A 438 9.64 17.55 -7.78
CA ALA A 438 9.21 18.90 -7.41
C ALA A 438 7.79 19.25 -7.90
N THR A 439 7.22 18.49 -8.85
CA THR A 439 5.79 18.63 -9.21
C THR A 439 4.87 18.40 -8.01
N GLU A 440 5.34 17.68 -6.97
CA GLU A 440 4.63 17.49 -5.71
C GLU A 440 4.31 18.82 -5.01
N LEU A 441 5.14 19.87 -5.19
CA LEU A 441 4.88 21.21 -4.67
C LEU A 441 3.59 21.81 -5.23
N ILE A 442 3.21 21.51 -6.46
CA ILE A 442 1.94 21.91 -7.06
C ILE A 442 0.79 21.25 -6.29
N LYS A 443 0.91 19.95 -5.99
CA LYS A 443 -0.07 19.23 -5.17
C LYS A 443 -0.16 19.80 -3.75
N VAL A 444 0.95 20.23 -3.16
CA VAL A 444 0.94 20.91 -1.85
C VAL A 444 0.06 22.15 -1.88
N VAL A 445 0.21 22.99 -2.89
CA VAL A 445 -0.60 24.22 -3.03
C VAL A 445 -2.08 23.86 -3.21
N ILE A 446 -2.40 22.96 -4.11
CA ILE A 446 -3.78 22.51 -4.36
C ILE A 446 -4.37 21.90 -3.08
N GLY A 447 -3.65 20.96 -2.44
CA GLY A 447 -4.08 20.29 -1.21
C GLY A 447 -4.32 21.26 -0.06
N TYR A 448 -3.47 22.28 0.09
CA TYR A 448 -3.66 23.32 1.10
C TYR A 448 -5.01 24.05 0.92
N PHE A 449 -5.32 24.50 -0.29
CA PHE A 449 -6.60 25.18 -0.55
C PHE A 449 -7.80 24.25 -0.37
N MET A 450 -7.66 22.99 -0.77
CA MET A 450 -8.74 21.99 -0.63
C MET A 450 -9.02 21.64 0.84
N VAL A 451 -8.01 21.46 1.66
CA VAL A 451 -8.17 21.21 3.10
C VAL A 451 -8.76 22.44 3.79
N LYS A 452 -8.26 23.64 3.44
CA LYS A 452 -8.72 24.90 4.03
C LYS A 452 -10.15 25.28 3.63
N SER A 453 -10.63 24.82 2.49
CA SER A 453 -12.00 25.14 2.00
C SER A 453 -13.10 24.39 2.76
N ASP A 454 -12.74 23.48 3.67
CA ASP A 454 -13.68 22.68 4.48
C ASP A 454 -14.67 21.83 3.65
N VAL A 455 -14.45 21.68 2.34
CA VAL A 455 -15.31 20.91 1.42
C VAL A 455 -15.43 19.45 1.83
N TRP A 456 -14.44 18.94 2.54
CA TRP A 456 -14.36 17.56 3.05
C TRP A 456 -15.14 17.34 4.36
N LEU A 457 -15.57 18.40 5.05
CA LEU A 457 -16.36 18.30 6.29
C LEU A 457 -17.78 17.86 6.00
N VAL A 458 -17.95 16.59 5.61
CA VAL A 458 -19.24 16.03 5.21
C VAL A 458 -19.51 14.75 6.00
N GLN A 459 -20.64 14.72 6.70
CA GLN A 459 -21.21 13.50 7.24
C GLN A 459 -21.97 12.79 6.09
N MET A 460 -21.51 11.59 5.73
CA MET A 460 -22.08 10.82 4.61
C MET A 460 -23.13 9.81 5.06
N VAL A 461 -23.20 9.51 6.36
CA VAL A 461 -23.95 8.39 6.96
C VAL A 461 -24.94 8.86 8.04
#